data_2e5c448191dcecb3c9fe0ab71a4855e9
#
_entry.id   2e5c448191dcecb3c9fe0ab71a4855e9
#
_cell.length_a   1.000
_cell.length_b   1.000
_cell.length_c   1.000
_cell.angle_alpha   90.00
_cell.angle_beta   90.00
_cell.angle_gamma   90.00
#
_symmetry.space_group_name_H-M   'P 1'
#
loop_
_entity.id
_entity.type
_entity.pdbx_description
1 polymer ?
#
loop_
_entity_poly.entity_id
_entity_poly.type
_entity_poly.pdbx_seq_one_letter_code
_entity_poly.pdbx_strand_id
1 'polypeptide(L)'
;INDASKNPDIILFIDEFHTIVGAGGGQGSLDAANMLKPALARGEIQCIGATTLDEFTKIVEKNGALDRRFQKITVEPTDVPQTLAILKNLRSSYESYHNVKYDDAALEACVRLTDRYLPDQFLPDKAIDAMDEAGSMVRIKAGAKKGIVNAEDIATVVSKITGIPVNKVAESEGVRLFRMRERLKERIIGQDEA
;
A
#
# COMPACT_ATOMS: atom_id res chain seq x y z
N ILE A 1 -17.49 -1.46 25.05
CA ILE A 1 -17.14 -0.22 25.78
C ILE A 1 -17.20 -0.47 27.26
N ASN A 2 -18.35 -0.90 27.82
CA ASN A 2 -18.50 -1.15 29.26
C ASN A 2 -17.50 -2.19 29.82
N ASP A 3 -17.13 -3.18 29.06
CA ASP A 3 -16.14 -4.18 29.48
C ASP A 3 -14.73 -3.65 29.41
N ALA A 4 -14.42 -2.84 28.40
CA ALA A 4 -13.12 -2.18 28.26
C ALA A 4 -12.88 -1.12 29.32
N SER A 5 -13.93 -0.38 29.77
CA SER A 5 -13.78 0.60 30.85
C SER A 5 -13.65 -0.02 32.25
N LYS A 6 -14.02 -1.29 32.40
CA LYS A 6 -13.91 -2.03 33.66
C LYS A 6 -12.64 -2.87 33.77
N ASN A 7 -11.96 -3.09 32.67
CA ASN A 7 -10.76 -3.92 32.63
C ASN A 7 -9.59 -3.13 31.98
N PRO A 8 -8.61 -2.69 32.79
CA PRO A 8 -7.48 -1.92 32.33
C PRO A 8 -6.51 -2.71 31.42
N ASP A 9 -6.65 -4.04 31.35
CA ASP A 9 -5.83 -4.88 30.50
C ASP A 9 -6.33 -4.94 29.03
N ILE A 10 -7.48 -4.32 28.75
CA ILE A 10 -8.05 -4.25 27.41
C ILE A 10 -7.58 -2.97 26.71
N ILE A 11 -6.91 -3.13 25.57
CA ILE A 11 -6.58 -2.04 24.65
C ILE A 11 -7.49 -2.17 23.42
N LEU A 12 -8.27 -1.14 23.13
CA LEU A 12 -9.09 -1.10 21.93
C LEU A 12 -8.24 -0.61 20.75
N PHE A 13 -8.20 -1.38 19.67
CA PHE A 13 -7.70 -0.90 18.37
C PHE A 13 -8.89 -0.45 17.52
N ILE A 14 -8.83 0.79 17.05
CA ILE A 14 -9.87 1.40 16.22
C ILE A 14 -9.25 1.87 14.93
N ASP A 15 -9.57 1.16 13.85
CA ASP A 15 -9.21 1.60 12.51
C ASP A 15 -10.14 2.72 12.04
N GLU A 16 -9.68 3.56 11.11
CA GLU A 16 -10.44 4.72 10.63
C GLU A 16 -10.99 5.58 11.79
N PHE A 17 -10.16 5.84 12.80
CA PHE A 17 -10.55 6.53 14.04
C PHE A 17 -11.30 7.84 13.81
N HIS A 18 -10.98 8.53 12.73
CA HIS A 18 -11.64 9.76 12.31
C HIS A 18 -13.15 9.58 12.08
N THR A 19 -13.61 8.40 11.66
CA THR A 19 -15.03 8.12 11.43
C THR A 19 -15.85 8.15 12.71
N ILE A 20 -15.23 7.74 13.82
CA ILE A 20 -15.87 7.77 15.15
C ILE A 20 -15.84 9.16 15.75
N VAL A 21 -14.74 9.90 15.54
CA VAL A 21 -14.55 11.23 16.14
C VAL A 21 -15.22 12.32 15.33
N GLY A 22 -15.17 12.22 14.00
CA GLY A 22 -15.70 13.21 13.07
C GLY A 22 -17.19 13.15 12.81
N ALA A 23 -17.90 12.20 13.41
CA ALA A 23 -19.26 11.78 13.14
C ALA A 23 -20.19 12.87 12.58
N GLY A 24 -20.16 13.03 11.27
CA GLY A 24 -21.13 13.78 10.50
C GLY A 24 -21.94 12.90 9.54
N GLY A 25 -21.88 11.59 9.62
CA GLY A 25 -22.49 10.69 8.66
C GLY A 25 -23.21 9.50 9.28
N GLY A 26 -24.50 9.36 9.04
CA GLY A 26 -25.31 8.17 9.27
C GLY A 26 -25.75 7.91 10.73
N GLN A 27 -27.01 7.54 10.94
CA GLN A 27 -27.60 7.35 12.27
C GLN A 27 -26.87 6.33 13.17
N GLY A 28 -26.28 5.27 12.65
CA GLY A 28 -25.58 4.26 13.45
C GLY A 28 -24.17 4.65 13.91
N SER A 29 -23.50 5.53 13.18
CA SER A 29 -22.15 6.04 13.50
C SER A 29 -22.17 7.10 14.61
N LEU A 30 -23.25 7.87 14.69
CA LEU A 30 -23.47 8.89 15.73
C LEU A 30 -23.58 8.28 17.14
N ASP A 31 -24.19 7.12 17.27
CA ASP A 31 -24.37 6.46 18.58
C ASP A 31 -23.03 5.95 19.12
N ALA A 32 -22.22 5.31 18.31
CA ALA A 32 -20.89 4.82 18.70
C ALA A 32 -19.96 5.97 19.10
N ALA A 33 -19.98 7.06 18.32
CA ALA A 33 -19.19 8.26 18.60
C ALA A 33 -19.57 8.93 19.90
N ASN A 34 -20.87 9.07 20.16
CA ASN A 34 -21.39 9.70 21.38
C ASN A 34 -21.10 8.86 22.64
N MET A 35 -20.97 7.54 22.49
CA MET A 35 -20.59 6.64 23.59
C MET A 35 -19.08 6.62 23.84
N LEU A 36 -18.26 6.62 22.80
CA LEU A 36 -16.80 6.51 22.92
C LEU A 36 -16.13 7.83 23.29
N LYS A 37 -16.57 8.96 22.72
CA LYS A 37 -15.96 10.27 22.98
C LYS A 37 -15.84 10.62 24.46
N PRO A 38 -16.87 10.47 25.30
CA PRO A 38 -16.77 10.78 26.72
C PRO A 38 -15.79 9.85 27.46
N ALA A 39 -15.81 8.55 27.16
CA ALA A 39 -14.92 7.57 27.79
C ALA A 39 -13.44 7.81 27.41
N LEU A 40 -13.16 8.11 26.14
CA LEU A 40 -11.84 8.48 25.68
C LEU A 40 -11.38 9.81 26.28
N ALA A 41 -12.27 10.82 26.32
CA ALA A 41 -11.95 12.12 26.90
C ALA A 41 -11.66 12.06 28.41
N ARG A 42 -12.26 11.11 29.15
CA ARG A 42 -11.98 10.88 30.57
C ARG A 42 -10.80 9.94 30.82
N GLY A 43 -10.29 9.26 29.78
CA GLY A 43 -9.23 8.28 29.92
C GLY A 43 -9.66 6.97 30.58
N GLU A 44 -10.94 6.63 30.49
CA GLU A 44 -11.52 5.40 31.05
C GLU A 44 -11.20 4.16 30.21
N ILE A 45 -10.75 4.37 28.97
CA ILE A 45 -10.46 3.32 27.99
C ILE A 45 -9.09 3.57 27.40
N GLN A 46 -8.27 2.52 27.32
CA GLN A 46 -7.04 2.54 26.54
C GLN A 46 -7.37 2.24 25.07
N CYS A 47 -6.85 3.09 24.18
CA CYS A 47 -7.17 3.01 22.76
C CYS A 47 -5.96 3.32 21.87
N ILE A 48 -5.82 2.54 20.81
CA ILE A 48 -4.94 2.81 19.68
C ILE A 48 -5.84 3.14 18.50
N GLY A 49 -5.81 4.37 18.02
CA GLY A 49 -6.55 4.80 16.84
C GLY A 49 -5.65 4.89 15.62
N ALA A 50 -6.03 4.25 14.51
CA ALA A 50 -5.37 4.41 13.23
C ALA A 50 -6.15 5.38 12.33
N THR A 51 -5.46 6.27 11.64
CA THR A 51 -6.06 7.23 10.71
C THR A 51 -5.00 7.81 9.79
N THR A 52 -5.40 8.52 8.73
CA THR A 52 -4.47 9.27 7.89
C THR A 52 -4.03 10.58 8.54
N LEU A 53 -2.87 11.11 8.12
CA LEU A 53 -2.36 12.40 8.64
C LEU A 53 -3.34 13.54 8.36
N ASP A 54 -3.95 13.55 7.16
CA ASP A 54 -4.90 14.58 6.76
C ASP A 54 -6.16 14.57 7.62
N GLU A 55 -6.71 13.39 7.89
CA GLU A 55 -7.90 13.24 8.73
C GLU A 55 -7.58 13.51 10.21
N PHE A 56 -6.39 13.12 10.66
CA PHE A 56 -5.94 13.47 12.02
C PHE A 56 -5.93 14.99 12.21
N THR A 57 -5.31 15.73 11.30
CA THR A 57 -5.23 17.21 11.38
C THR A 57 -6.61 17.87 11.27
N LYS A 58 -7.48 17.35 10.39
CA LYS A 58 -8.82 17.94 10.21
C LYS A 58 -9.76 17.71 11.39
N ILE A 59 -9.66 16.56 12.05
CA ILE A 59 -10.68 16.07 12.98
C ILE A 59 -10.16 15.96 14.41
N VAL A 60 -8.99 15.31 14.62
CA VAL A 60 -8.49 15.03 15.96
C VAL A 60 -7.82 16.25 16.57
N GLU A 61 -6.92 16.91 15.86
CA GLU A 61 -6.23 18.12 16.36
C GLU A 61 -7.20 19.27 16.66
N LYS A 62 -8.29 19.37 15.91
CA LYS A 62 -9.33 20.39 16.17
C LYS A 62 -10.18 20.09 17.40
N ASN A 63 -10.13 18.84 17.89
CA ASN A 63 -10.86 18.45 19.09
C ASN A 63 -9.91 18.45 20.30
N GLY A 64 -9.76 19.61 20.93
CA GLY A 64 -8.82 19.79 22.04
C GLY A 64 -9.01 18.85 23.24
N ALA A 65 -10.18 18.20 23.39
CA ALA A 65 -10.38 17.18 24.40
C ALA A 65 -9.70 15.86 24.06
N LEU A 66 -9.62 15.50 22.79
CA LEU A 66 -8.96 14.31 22.29
C LEU A 66 -7.47 14.52 22.04
N ASP A 67 -7.11 15.66 21.48
CA ASP A 67 -5.71 16.02 21.19
C ASP A 67 -4.82 15.90 22.44
N ARG A 68 -5.34 16.29 23.61
CA ARG A 68 -4.63 16.18 24.91
C ARG A 68 -4.54 14.75 25.44
N ARG A 69 -5.24 13.78 24.84
CA ARG A 69 -5.33 12.39 25.33
C ARG A 69 -4.64 11.40 24.42
N PHE A 70 -4.42 11.76 23.16
CA PHE A 70 -3.75 10.90 22.21
C PHE A 70 -2.35 11.38 21.91
N GLN A 71 -1.40 10.46 22.03
CA GLN A 71 -0.03 10.65 21.54
C GLN A 71 0.02 10.31 20.06
N LYS A 72 0.40 11.27 19.21
CA LYS A 72 0.60 11.02 17.77
C LYS A 72 1.84 10.18 17.54
N ILE A 73 1.68 9.09 16.82
CA ILE A 73 2.76 8.23 16.33
C ILE A 73 2.65 8.17 14.82
N THR A 74 3.62 8.72 14.11
CA THR A 74 3.68 8.67 12.65
C THR A 74 4.32 7.37 12.22
N VAL A 75 3.61 6.63 11.35
CA VAL A 75 4.12 5.41 10.72
C VAL A 75 4.58 5.78 9.31
N GLU A 76 5.88 5.77 9.11
CA GLU A 76 6.49 6.06 7.81
C GLU A 76 6.35 4.88 6.85
N PRO A 77 6.24 5.13 5.53
CA PRO A 77 6.31 4.07 4.53
C PRO A 77 7.62 3.28 4.65
N THR A 78 7.57 2.00 4.30
CA THR A 78 8.77 1.16 4.28
C THR A 78 9.65 1.49 3.06
N ASP A 79 10.96 1.31 3.21
CA ASP A 79 11.88 1.37 2.09
C ASP A 79 11.89 0.07 1.25
N VAL A 80 12.61 0.07 0.12
CA VAL A 80 12.72 -1.08 -0.79
C VAL A 80 13.27 -2.34 -0.09
N PRO A 81 14.38 -2.29 0.67
CA PRO A 81 14.89 -3.44 1.41
C PRO A 81 13.91 -3.99 2.45
N GLN A 82 13.28 -3.13 3.22
CA GLN A 82 12.29 -3.52 4.23
C GLN A 82 11.06 -4.17 3.58
N THR A 83 10.56 -3.57 2.51
CA THR A 83 9.42 -4.12 1.75
C THR A 83 9.75 -5.50 1.19
N LEU A 84 10.95 -5.69 0.64
CA LEU A 84 11.37 -6.99 0.13
C LEU A 84 11.41 -8.06 1.25
N ALA A 85 11.87 -7.70 2.44
CA ALA A 85 11.85 -8.57 3.60
C ALA A 85 10.40 -8.93 4.02
N ILE A 86 9.48 -7.98 3.98
CA ILE A 86 8.05 -8.20 4.24
C ILE A 86 7.48 -9.19 3.21
N LEU A 87 7.70 -8.97 1.91
CA LEU A 87 7.20 -9.87 0.86
C LEU A 87 7.75 -11.29 1.02
N LYS A 88 9.03 -11.45 1.36
CA LYS A 88 9.64 -12.76 1.64
C LYS A 88 8.94 -13.48 2.81
N ASN A 89 8.57 -12.75 3.86
CA ASN A 89 7.84 -13.32 5.00
C ASN A 89 6.40 -13.70 4.63
N LEU A 90 5.73 -12.92 3.79
CA LEU A 90 4.36 -13.17 3.34
C LEU A 90 4.27 -14.24 2.25
N ARG A 91 5.38 -14.54 1.56
CA ARG A 91 5.46 -15.44 0.40
C ARG A 91 4.72 -16.76 0.61
N SER A 92 4.97 -17.45 1.71
CA SER A 92 4.38 -18.76 1.97
C SER A 92 2.85 -18.72 2.08
N SER A 93 2.31 -17.66 2.65
CA SER A 93 0.87 -17.47 2.81
C SER A 93 0.19 -17.25 1.46
N TYR A 94 0.76 -16.36 0.62
CA TYR A 94 0.24 -16.10 -0.73
C TYR A 94 0.43 -17.30 -1.67
N GLU A 95 1.56 -18.02 -1.59
CA GLU A 95 1.77 -19.26 -2.32
C GLU A 95 0.71 -20.32 -2.01
N SER A 96 0.35 -20.44 -0.73
CA SER A 96 -0.69 -21.38 -0.29
C SER A 96 -2.08 -20.94 -0.73
N TYR A 97 -2.38 -19.65 -0.63
CA TYR A 97 -3.69 -19.08 -0.98
C TYR A 97 -3.98 -19.19 -2.49
N HIS A 98 -3.02 -18.80 -3.33
CA HIS A 98 -3.18 -18.84 -4.79
C HIS A 98 -2.79 -20.19 -5.42
N ASN A 99 -2.23 -21.12 -4.66
CA ASN A 99 -1.67 -22.39 -5.18
C ASN A 99 -0.63 -22.15 -6.30
N VAL A 100 0.29 -21.22 -6.06
CA VAL A 100 1.39 -20.85 -6.96
C VAL A 100 2.73 -20.92 -6.24
N LYS A 101 3.82 -20.62 -6.94
CA LYS A 101 5.15 -20.35 -6.39
C LYS A 101 5.61 -18.99 -6.88
N TYR A 102 6.26 -18.21 -6.02
CA TYR A 102 6.92 -16.96 -6.43
C TYR A 102 8.43 -17.20 -6.47
N ASP A 103 9.07 -16.86 -7.58
CA ASP A 103 10.52 -16.79 -7.62
C ASP A 103 11.04 -15.52 -6.94
N ASP A 104 12.33 -15.46 -6.61
CA ASP A 104 12.90 -14.32 -5.92
C ASP A 104 12.91 -13.08 -6.82
N ALA A 105 13.07 -13.26 -8.14
CA ALA A 105 13.02 -12.18 -9.11
C ALA A 105 11.61 -11.55 -9.20
N ALA A 106 10.54 -12.34 -9.01
CA ALA A 106 9.18 -11.80 -8.94
C ALA A 106 9.00 -10.90 -7.72
N LEU A 107 9.48 -11.31 -6.53
CA LEU A 107 9.38 -10.49 -5.33
C LEU A 107 10.16 -9.17 -5.47
N GLU A 108 11.36 -9.22 -6.03
CA GLU A 108 12.13 -8.02 -6.33
C GLU A 108 11.42 -7.11 -7.35
N ALA A 109 10.80 -7.72 -8.38
CA ALA A 109 10.03 -7.00 -9.39
C ALA A 109 8.79 -6.32 -8.77
N CYS A 110 8.07 -6.98 -7.83
CA CYS A 110 6.96 -6.36 -7.11
C CYS A 110 7.37 -5.03 -6.48
N VAL A 111 8.48 -5.03 -5.75
CA VAL A 111 8.95 -3.82 -5.05
C VAL A 111 9.44 -2.76 -6.04
N ARG A 112 10.36 -3.13 -6.94
CA ARG A 112 11.01 -2.17 -7.84
C ARG A 112 10.07 -1.55 -8.86
N LEU A 113 9.17 -2.35 -9.45
CA LEU A 113 8.27 -1.85 -10.48
C LEU A 113 7.15 -1.01 -9.88
N THR A 114 6.61 -1.40 -8.74
CA THR A 114 5.59 -0.58 -8.08
C THR A 114 6.17 0.71 -7.51
N ASP A 115 7.36 0.68 -6.94
CA ASP A 115 8.04 1.89 -6.46
C ASP A 115 8.27 2.89 -7.59
N ARG A 116 8.66 2.40 -8.77
CA ARG A 116 8.95 3.24 -9.94
C ARG A 116 7.69 3.75 -10.66
N TYR A 117 6.67 2.92 -10.82
CA TYR A 117 5.53 3.20 -11.71
C TYR A 117 4.22 3.55 -10.99
N LEU A 118 4.16 3.43 -9.66
CA LEU A 118 3.02 3.80 -8.82
C LEU A 118 3.42 4.84 -7.76
N PRO A 119 3.72 6.09 -8.17
CA PRO A 119 4.18 7.13 -7.25
C PRO A 119 3.11 7.58 -6.24
N ASP A 120 1.83 7.43 -6.58
CA ASP A 120 0.70 7.88 -5.77
C ASP A 120 0.33 6.91 -4.64
N GLN A 121 1.02 5.76 -4.56
CA GLN A 121 0.81 4.75 -3.54
C GLN A 121 2.10 4.51 -2.74
N PHE A 122 1.95 4.02 -1.51
CA PHE A 122 3.07 3.80 -0.60
C PHE A 122 3.45 2.32 -0.51
N LEU A 123 4.73 2.07 -0.24
CA LEU A 123 5.22 0.78 0.19
C LEU A 123 4.86 0.56 1.68
N PRO A 124 4.54 -0.67 2.12
CA PRO A 124 4.64 -1.93 1.35
C PRO A 124 3.40 -2.27 0.52
N ASP A 125 2.27 -1.61 0.71
CA ASP A 125 0.94 -2.02 0.22
C ASP A 125 0.92 -2.22 -1.30
N LYS A 126 1.39 -1.25 -2.08
CA LYS A 126 1.44 -1.36 -3.56
C LYS A 126 2.22 -2.58 -4.06
N ALA A 127 3.25 -3.02 -3.32
CA ALA A 127 4.03 -4.20 -3.68
C ALA A 127 3.32 -5.49 -3.30
N ILE A 128 2.60 -5.50 -2.18
CA ILE A 128 1.75 -6.60 -1.74
C ILE A 128 0.59 -6.80 -2.71
N ASP A 129 -0.07 -5.72 -3.13
CA ASP A 129 -1.16 -5.76 -4.10
C ASP A 129 -0.70 -6.33 -5.46
N ALA A 130 0.48 -5.91 -5.94
CA ALA A 130 1.05 -6.45 -7.17
C ALA A 130 1.39 -7.95 -7.06
N MET A 131 1.86 -8.38 -5.89
CA MET A 131 2.13 -9.80 -5.60
C MET A 131 0.83 -10.61 -5.60
N ASP A 132 -0.22 -10.12 -4.94
CA ASP A 132 -1.53 -10.77 -4.86
C ASP A 132 -2.17 -10.92 -6.24
N GLU A 133 -2.25 -9.84 -7.00
CA GLU A 133 -2.82 -9.83 -8.35
C GLU A 133 -2.06 -10.76 -9.31
N ALA A 134 -0.73 -10.79 -9.23
CA ALA A 134 0.08 -11.69 -10.05
C ALA A 134 -0.16 -13.16 -9.69
N GLY A 135 -0.29 -13.47 -8.40
CA GLY A 135 -0.64 -14.82 -7.92
C GLY A 135 -1.99 -15.26 -8.47
N SER A 136 -2.98 -14.38 -8.37
CA SER A 136 -4.33 -14.61 -8.91
C SER A 136 -4.31 -14.85 -10.43
N MET A 137 -3.61 -13.99 -11.17
CA MET A 137 -3.49 -14.08 -12.62
C MET A 137 -2.83 -15.40 -13.06
N VAL A 138 -1.73 -15.78 -12.42
CA VAL A 138 -1.01 -17.04 -12.75
C VAL A 138 -1.83 -18.26 -12.38
N ARG A 139 -2.54 -18.24 -11.24
CA ARG A 139 -3.47 -19.30 -10.86
C ARG A 139 -4.53 -19.55 -11.93
N ILE A 140 -5.15 -18.49 -12.45
CA ILE A 140 -6.17 -18.57 -13.50
C ILE A 140 -5.57 -19.16 -14.78
N LYS A 141 -4.37 -18.74 -15.18
CA LYS A 141 -3.68 -19.26 -16.36
C LYS A 141 -3.25 -20.73 -16.20
N ALA A 142 -2.78 -21.12 -15.01
CA ALA A 142 -2.28 -22.47 -14.74
C ALA A 142 -3.43 -23.49 -14.54
N GLY A 143 -4.64 -23.08 -14.24
CA GLY A 143 -5.79 -23.94 -13.98
C GLY A 143 -5.55 -24.87 -12.78
N ALA A 144 -5.59 -26.18 -13.02
CA ALA A 144 -5.38 -27.19 -11.96
C ALA A 144 -3.89 -27.41 -11.59
N LYS A 145 -2.96 -26.90 -12.40
CA LYS A 145 -1.52 -27.07 -12.15
C LYS A 145 -1.01 -25.95 -11.23
N LYS A 146 0.07 -26.24 -10.50
CA LYS A 146 0.74 -25.21 -9.70
C LYS A 146 1.53 -24.30 -10.62
N GLY A 147 1.18 -23.01 -10.66
CA GLY A 147 1.85 -21.99 -11.46
C GLY A 147 3.12 -21.47 -10.78
N ILE A 148 4.00 -20.86 -11.56
CA ILE A 148 5.16 -20.13 -11.07
C ILE A 148 5.00 -18.67 -11.51
N VAL A 149 5.02 -17.75 -10.55
CA VAL A 149 4.99 -16.31 -10.78
C VAL A 149 6.42 -15.83 -10.97
N ASN A 150 6.71 -15.21 -12.08
CA ASN A 150 8.00 -14.65 -12.44
C ASN A 150 7.95 -13.13 -12.58
N ALA A 151 9.10 -12.49 -12.83
CA ALA A 151 9.20 -11.04 -12.97
C ALA A 151 8.36 -10.48 -14.15
N GLU A 152 8.16 -11.24 -15.24
CA GLU A 152 7.34 -10.82 -16.38
C GLU A 152 5.84 -10.78 -16.04
N ASP A 153 5.39 -11.70 -15.19
CA ASP A 153 4.00 -11.69 -14.69
C ASP A 153 3.74 -10.43 -13.86
N ILE A 154 4.69 -10.06 -13.00
CA ILE A 154 4.61 -8.80 -12.22
C ILE A 154 4.62 -7.58 -13.15
N ALA A 155 5.52 -7.54 -14.13
CA ALA A 155 5.54 -6.45 -15.10
C ALA A 155 4.24 -6.34 -15.92
N THR A 156 3.59 -7.47 -16.19
CA THR A 156 2.28 -7.51 -16.84
C THR A 156 1.19 -6.92 -15.93
N VAL A 157 1.20 -7.24 -14.64
CA VAL A 157 0.26 -6.68 -13.65
C VAL A 157 0.46 -5.17 -13.52
N VAL A 158 1.70 -4.72 -13.30
CA VAL A 158 2.00 -3.28 -13.18
C VAL A 158 1.64 -2.53 -14.46
N SER A 159 1.86 -3.14 -15.64
CA SER A 159 1.43 -2.56 -16.93
C SER A 159 -0.09 -2.38 -17.03
N LYS A 160 -0.86 -3.33 -16.51
CA LYS A 160 -2.33 -3.22 -16.49
C LYS A 160 -2.82 -2.13 -15.54
N ILE A 161 -2.21 -2.03 -14.37
CA ILE A 161 -2.58 -1.04 -13.35
C ILE A 161 -2.26 0.38 -13.84
N THR A 162 -1.08 0.57 -14.43
CA THR A 162 -0.58 1.90 -14.82
C THR A 162 -0.93 2.31 -16.24
N GLY A 163 -1.29 1.36 -17.12
CA GLY A 163 -1.41 1.59 -18.56
C GLY A 163 -0.06 1.75 -19.28
N ILE A 164 1.07 1.65 -18.58
CA ILE A 164 2.42 1.79 -19.13
C ILE A 164 2.94 0.41 -19.55
N PRO A 165 3.44 0.20 -20.79
CA PRO A 165 3.96 -1.09 -21.23
C PRO A 165 5.33 -1.41 -20.59
N VAL A 166 5.34 -1.73 -19.29
CA VAL A 166 6.54 -1.97 -18.47
C VAL A 166 7.43 -3.08 -19.06
N ASN A 167 6.83 -4.12 -19.66
CA ASN A 167 7.54 -5.22 -20.31
C ASN A 167 8.45 -4.77 -21.47
N LYS A 168 8.09 -3.67 -22.15
CA LYS A 168 8.88 -3.11 -23.26
C LYS A 168 9.94 -2.12 -22.78
N VAL A 169 9.82 -1.61 -21.57
CA VAL A 169 10.74 -0.63 -20.98
C VAL A 169 11.91 -1.32 -20.28
N ALA A 170 11.75 -2.59 -19.87
CA ALA A 170 12.81 -3.40 -19.25
C ALA A 170 13.94 -3.79 -20.24
N GLU A 171 13.72 -3.71 -21.57
CA GLU A 171 14.82 -3.72 -22.53
C GLU A 171 15.60 -2.41 -22.38
N SER A 172 16.68 -2.50 -21.64
CA SER A 172 17.75 -1.52 -21.46
C SER A 172 17.43 -0.08 -21.93
N GLU A 173 16.95 0.76 -21.01
CA GLU A 173 16.77 2.20 -21.24
C GLU A 173 18.04 2.84 -21.82
N GLY A 174 19.22 2.36 -21.43
CA GLY A 174 20.51 2.79 -22.01
C GLY A 174 20.61 2.56 -23.51
N VAL A 175 20.19 1.42 -24.03
CA VAL A 175 20.21 1.12 -25.47
C VAL A 175 19.13 1.91 -26.22
N ARG A 176 17.97 2.15 -25.60
CA ARG A 176 16.91 2.99 -26.21
C ARG A 176 17.28 4.46 -26.24
N LEU A 177 17.90 4.99 -25.18
CA LEU A 177 18.42 6.36 -25.16
C LEU A 177 19.53 6.57 -26.19
N PHE A 178 20.45 5.60 -26.33
CA PHE A 178 21.46 5.64 -27.39
C PHE A 178 20.85 5.65 -28.79
N ARG A 179 19.86 4.75 -29.04
CA ARG A 179 19.16 4.69 -30.33
C ARG A 179 18.20 5.86 -30.55
N MET A 180 17.72 6.52 -29.49
CA MET A 180 16.86 7.69 -29.61
C MET A 180 17.61 8.87 -30.22
N ARG A 181 18.85 9.09 -29.80
CA ARG A 181 19.73 10.12 -30.41
C ARG A 181 19.93 9.90 -31.91
N GLU A 182 20.18 8.67 -32.33
CA GLU A 182 20.34 8.33 -33.75
C GLU A 182 19.05 8.53 -34.54
N ARG A 183 17.89 8.07 -33.99
CA ARG A 183 16.57 8.26 -34.61
C ARG A 183 16.12 9.71 -34.67
N LEU A 184 16.50 10.54 -33.70
CA LEU A 184 16.24 11.98 -33.75
C LEU A 184 17.04 12.65 -34.83
N LYS A 185 18.34 12.30 -35.02
CA LYS A 185 19.19 12.78 -36.09
C LYS A 185 18.69 12.42 -37.49
N GLU A 186 18.05 11.27 -37.65
CA GLU A 186 17.42 10.86 -38.94
C GLU A 186 16.17 11.70 -39.27
N ARG A 187 15.49 12.26 -38.29
CA ARG A 187 14.24 13.03 -38.48
C ARG A 187 14.41 14.54 -38.40
N ILE A 188 15.42 15.00 -37.73
CA ILE A 188 15.68 16.44 -37.51
C ILE A 188 16.96 16.79 -38.31
N ILE A 189 16.79 17.45 -39.43
CA ILE A 189 17.89 17.87 -40.30
C ILE A 189 18.31 19.27 -39.89
N GLY A 190 19.62 19.47 -39.62
CA GLY A 190 20.21 20.81 -39.45
C GLY A 190 20.29 21.32 -38.01
N GLN A 191 20.21 20.49 -37.00
CA GLN A 191 20.44 20.83 -35.57
C GLN A 191 21.49 19.89 -34.95
N ASP A 192 22.64 19.78 -35.52
CA ASP A 192 23.69 18.85 -35.08
C ASP A 192 24.39 19.28 -33.78
N GLU A 193 24.24 20.53 -33.34
CA GLU A 193 24.82 21.09 -32.11
C GLU A 193 23.86 21.09 -30.89
N ALA A 194 22.62 20.61 -31.03
CA ALA A 194 21.61 20.62 -29.94
C ALA A 194 21.48 19.23 -29.26
#